data_079f41b1b08a42a370ebb528f793721f
#
_entry.id   079f41b1b08a42a370ebb528f793721f
#
_cell.length_a   1.000
_cell.length_b   1.000
_cell.length_c   1.000
_cell.angle_alpha   90.00
_cell.angle_beta   90.00
_cell.angle_gamma   90.00
#
_symmetry.space_group_name_H-M   'P 1'
#
loop_
_entity.id
_entity.type
_entity.pdbx_description
1 polymer ?
#
loop_
_entity_poly.entity_id
_entity_poly.type
_entity_poly.pdbx_seq_one_letter_code
_entity_poly.pdbx_strand_id
1 'polypeptide(L)'
;MLPDLPELVPCPRVPPGASVAVRCVAEHAHQLQVLRGVVQPDAATLDVGAMVTVWHAGGMGYAASADLSPAGLQAAADRALAWAQRVGGAGLFARIALPRPSARGLRWASVSQGPVPARAELLAILAREAVALRRDAKIVHWAATLRRVEIAQRLFLDGEAIADQRFAFVEPNLEATAADGGRSQTRTLGGQYNGLCLQGGAEAIAESGLVGAGERIGEEALQLLTAPNCPSERRALLLAPDQMMLQIHESIGHPLELDRILGDERNFAGTSFVTPDMFGSYRYGSPLLDVSFDPGVAGEFASYGVDDEGEPAHRVMLIDKGVLRRPLGSPLSVARAAADGWRLEGTANARASGWHRPPIDRMANINIEPGDARLADMIRATERGVLMRTNVSWSIDDSRNKFQFGCEWGQLIEDGELGAVVRNPGYRGISATFWRSLAAVGCADEMRRLGTPYCGKGEPGQVVRVGHAAPWCLFHDVDVFGADA
;
A
#
# COMPACT_ATOMS: atom_id res chain seq x y z
N MET A 1 14.61 13.57 15.30
CA MET A 1 15.56 13.96 14.23
C MET A 1 16.22 12.69 13.74
N LEU A 2 16.13 12.39 12.46
CA LEU A 2 16.83 11.25 11.86
C LEU A 2 18.32 11.42 12.07
N PRO A 3 19.06 10.36 12.44
CA PRO A 3 20.50 10.40 12.39
C PRO A 3 20.95 10.55 10.93
N ASP A 4 22.00 11.31 10.71
CA ASP A 4 22.62 11.36 9.37
C ASP A 4 23.22 9.98 9.08
N LEU A 5 22.75 9.37 7.99
CA LEU A 5 23.41 8.20 7.45
C LEU A 5 24.81 8.61 6.95
N PRO A 6 25.82 7.74 7.10
CA PRO A 6 27.16 8.06 6.68
C PRO A 6 27.19 8.45 5.20
N GLU A 7 27.82 9.56 4.86
CA GLU A 7 27.99 10.02 3.45
C GLU A 7 28.83 9.03 2.65
N LEU A 8 29.78 8.40 3.30
CA LEU A 8 30.64 7.36 2.76
C LEU A 8 30.56 6.16 3.70
N VAL A 9 30.04 5.06 3.18
CA VAL A 9 30.15 3.77 3.86
C VAL A 9 31.47 3.14 3.41
N PRO A 10 32.33 2.71 4.37
CA PRO A 10 33.51 1.94 3.97
C PRO A 10 33.06 0.72 3.17
N CYS A 11 33.50 0.64 1.93
CA CYS A 11 33.18 -0.50 1.08
C CYS A 11 33.76 -1.76 1.72
N PRO A 12 32.93 -2.76 2.08
CA PRO A 12 33.44 -4.02 2.58
C PRO A 12 34.37 -4.66 1.54
N ARG A 13 35.44 -5.27 2.02
CA ARG A 13 36.36 -5.99 1.16
C ARG A 13 35.76 -7.32 0.71
N VAL A 14 35.71 -7.52 -0.58
CA VAL A 14 35.26 -8.77 -1.22
C VAL A 14 36.35 -9.30 -2.17
N PRO A 15 36.40 -10.60 -2.46
CA PRO A 15 37.41 -11.16 -3.36
C PRO A 15 37.28 -10.61 -4.77
N PRO A 16 38.34 -10.69 -5.60
CA PRO A 16 38.31 -10.32 -6.99
C PRO A 16 37.16 -11.04 -7.73
N GLY A 17 36.41 -10.29 -8.56
CA GLY A 17 35.25 -10.82 -9.29
C GLY A 17 33.95 -10.86 -8.49
N ALA A 18 33.97 -10.55 -7.20
CA ALA A 18 32.76 -10.27 -6.44
C ALA A 18 32.35 -8.79 -6.56
N SER A 19 31.07 -8.52 -6.30
CA SER A 19 30.50 -7.17 -6.22
C SER A 19 29.68 -7.08 -4.93
N VAL A 20 29.62 -5.91 -4.30
CA VAL A 20 28.94 -5.72 -3.03
C VAL A 20 28.04 -4.48 -3.06
N ALA A 21 26.78 -4.64 -2.67
CA ALA A 21 25.88 -3.52 -2.40
C ALA A 21 25.62 -3.39 -0.89
N VAL A 22 25.48 -2.14 -0.44
CA VAL A 22 25.12 -1.82 0.95
C VAL A 22 23.94 -0.88 0.94
N ARG A 23 22.78 -1.32 1.47
CA ARG A 23 21.59 -0.51 1.65
C ARG A 23 21.47 -0.10 3.12
N CYS A 24 21.80 1.13 3.43
CA CYS A 24 21.66 1.73 4.76
C CYS A 24 20.28 2.37 4.90
N VAL A 25 19.61 2.13 6.02
CA VAL A 25 18.29 2.72 6.32
C VAL A 25 18.28 3.21 7.77
N ALA A 26 17.75 4.42 7.98
CA ALA A 26 17.35 4.92 9.29
C ALA A 26 15.86 5.30 9.23
N GLU A 27 15.07 4.73 10.11
CA GLU A 27 13.64 5.06 10.27
C GLU A 27 13.40 5.64 11.65
N HIS A 28 12.76 6.82 11.70
CA HIS A 28 12.26 7.44 12.93
C HIS A 28 10.75 7.57 12.84
N ALA A 29 10.04 6.89 13.74
CA ALA A 29 8.58 6.99 13.85
C ALA A 29 8.20 7.67 15.16
N HIS A 30 7.16 8.51 15.11
CA HIS A 30 6.61 9.23 16.25
C HIS A 30 5.09 9.24 16.16
N GLN A 31 4.41 8.74 17.20
CA GLN A 31 2.97 8.68 17.30
C GLN A 31 2.45 9.54 18.44
N LEU A 32 1.43 10.33 18.12
CA LEU A 32 0.62 11.13 19.04
C LEU A 32 -0.79 10.56 19.05
N GLN A 33 -1.40 10.49 20.23
CA GLN A 33 -2.78 9.99 20.39
C GLN A 33 -3.53 10.74 21.48
N VAL A 34 -4.80 11.02 21.22
CA VAL A 34 -5.78 11.46 22.21
C VAL A 34 -6.86 10.39 22.28
N LEU A 35 -6.92 9.68 23.39
CA LEU A 35 -7.88 8.60 23.64
C LEU A 35 -8.91 9.04 24.68
N ARG A 36 -10.18 9.05 24.31
CA ARG A 36 -11.30 9.49 25.18
C ARG A 36 -11.06 10.85 25.81
N GLY A 37 -10.46 11.78 25.02
CA GLY A 37 -10.14 13.14 25.48
C GLY A 37 -8.87 13.26 26.33
N VAL A 38 -8.15 12.16 26.58
CA VAL A 38 -6.91 12.15 27.35
C VAL A 38 -5.71 11.97 26.41
N VAL A 39 -4.76 12.90 26.48
CA VAL A 39 -3.49 12.77 25.74
C VAL A 39 -2.72 11.56 26.26
N GLN A 40 -2.35 10.67 25.38
CA GLN A 40 -1.53 9.51 25.71
C GLN A 40 -0.04 9.84 25.68
N PRO A 41 0.80 9.05 26.37
CA PRO A 41 2.25 9.18 26.24
C PRO A 41 2.68 9.04 24.79
N ASP A 42 3.63 9.87 24.36
CA ASP A 42 4.21 9.80 23.03
C ASP A 42 4.95 8.46 22.84
N ALA A 43 4.72 7.81 21.69
CA ALA A 43 5.52 6.65 21.28
C ALA A 43 6.50 7.09 20.18
N ALA A 44 7.78 6.88 20.42
CA ALA A 44 8.84 7.17 19.45
C ALA A 44 9.78 5.97 19.31
N THR A 45 10.15 5.66 18.07
CA THR A 45 11.11 4.60 17.75
C THR A 45 12.15 5.12 16.78
N LEU A 46 13.38 4.64 16.94
CA LEU A 46 14.47 4.85 16.00
C LEU A 46 15.05 3.48 15.65
N ASP A 47 15.04 3.12 14.36
CA ASP A 47 15.62 1.88 13.85
C ASP A 47 16.65 2.19 12.76
N VAL A 48 17.87 1.65 12.90
CA VAL A 48 19.00 1.96 12.02
C VAL A 48 19.78 0.69 11.72
N GLY A 49 20.14 0.49 10.47
CA GLY A 49 20.99 -0.62 10.07
C GLY A 49 21.23 -0.68 8.57
N ALA A 50 21.85 -1.76 8.13
CA ALA A 50 22.15 -1.99 6.73
C ALA A 50 21.93 -3.46 6.32
N MET A 51 21.53 -3.64 5.06
CA MET A 51 21.60 -4.89 4.32
C MET A 51 22.83 -4.87 3.43
N VAL A 52 23.67 -5.87 3.54
CA VAL A 52 24.80 -6.10 2.63
C VAL A 52 24.46 -7.26 1.72
N THR A 53 24.52 -7.04 0.41
CA THR A 53 24.31 -8.05 -0.64
C THR A 53 25.61 -8.27 -1.39
N VAL A 54 26.02 -9.53 -1.55
CA VAL A 54 27.24 -9.90 -2.29
C VAL A 54 26.86 -10.83 -3.44
N TRP A 55 27.41 -10.53 -4.60
CA TRP A 55 27.38 -11.40 -5.78
C TRP A 55 28.75 -12.00 -6.04
N HIS A 56 28.86 -13.29 -6.13
CA HIS A 56 30.11 -13.98 -6.42
C HIS A 56 29.88 -15.35 -7.07
N ALA A 57 30.69 -15.69 -8.06
CA ALA A 57 30.68 -17.01 -8.70
C ALA A 57 29.28 -17.48 -9.16
N GLY A 58 28.46 -16.58 -9.70
CA GLY A 58 27.11 -16.89 -10.15
C GLY A 58 26.07 -17.02 -9.02
N GLY A 59 26.45 -16.79 -7.78
CA GLY A 59 25.55 -16.77 -6.63
C GLY A 59 25.33 -15.36 -6.06
N MET A 60 24.28 -15.21 -5.26
CA MET A 60 23.96 -14.02 -4.50
C MET A 60 23.67 -14.38 -3.05
N GLY A 61 24.24 -13.65 -2.12
CA GLY A 61 23.93 -13.79 -0.70
C GLY A 61 23.74 -12.42 -0.04
N TYR A 62 23.04 -12.39 1.08
CA TYR A 62 22.82 -11.17 1.83
C TYR A 62 22.89 -11.43 3.34
N ALA A 63 23.28 -10.40 4.07
CA ALA A 63 23.25 -10.39 5.53
C ALA A 63 23.02 -8.97 6.05
N ALA A 64 22.28 -8.87 7.15
CA ALA A 64 21.94 -7.59 7.77
C ALA A 64 22.83 -7.30 8.99
N SER A 65 23.04 -6.00 9.30
CA SER A 65 23.77 -5.53 10.47
C SER A 65 23.16 -4.22 10.99
N ALA A 66 22.95 -4.15 12.32
CA ALA A 66 22.67 -2.89 13.01
C ALA A 66 23.97 -2.10 13.29
N ASP A 67 25.13 -2.74 13.21
CA ASP A 67 26.43 -2.10 13.35
C ASP A 67 26.91 -1.58 11.98
N LEU A 68 26.85 -0.28 11.79
CA LEU A 68 27.31 0.42 10.59
C LEU A 68 28.81 0.75 10.61
N SER A 69 29.55 0.31 11.63
CA SER A 69 31.01 0.44 11.63
C SER A 69 31.66 -0.38 10.50
N PRO A 70 32.92 -0.04 10.10
CA PRO A 70 33.65 -0.83 9.11
C PRO A 70 33.72 -2.31 9.45
N ALA A 71 33.85 -2.65 10.74
CA ALA A 71 33.92 -4.02 11.22
C ALA A 71 32.57 -4.73 11.14
N GLY A 72 31.46 -4.06 11.50
CA GLY A 72 30.12 -4.61 11.42
C GLY A 72 29.69 -4.87 9.99
N LEU A 73 29.97 -3.95 9.07
CA LEU A 73 29.67 -4.10 7.66
C LEU A 73 30.54 -5.16 7.00
N GLN A 74 31.83 -5.29 7.37
CA GLN A 74 32.70 -6.36 6.89
C GLN A 74 32.18 -7.74 7.32
N ALA A 75 31.80 -7.88 8.61
CA ALA A 75 31.26 -9.14 9.11
C ALA A 75 29.93 -9.52 8.40
N ALA A 76 29.09 -8.54 8.04
CA ALA A 76 27.91 -8.80 7.23
C ALA A 76 28.30 -9.25 5.79
N ALA A 77 29.26 -8.57 5.17
CA ALA A 77 29.75 -8.95 3.84
C ALA A 77 30.36 -10.36 3.80
N ASP A 78 31.11 -10.74 4.83
CA ASP A 78 31.69 -12.10 4.93
C ASP A 78 30.58 -13.17 5.00
N ARG A 79 29.51 -12.92 5.77
CA ARG A 79 28.35 -13.82 5.81
C ARG A 79 27.61 -13.87 4.47
N ALA A 80 27.40 -12.71 3.84
CA ALA A 80 26.76 -12.64 2.53
C ALA A 80 27.58 -13.34 1.45
N LEU A 81 28.91 -13.18 1.47
CA LEU A 81 29.83 -13.88 0.56
C LEU A 81 29.77 -15.40 0.74
N ALA A 82 29.76 -15.87 1.98
CA ALA A 82 29.66 -17.32 2.26
C ALA A 82 28.37 -17.92 1.68
N TRP A 83 27.25 -17.19 1.76
CA TRP A 83 26.01 -17.60 1.11
C TRP A 83 26.10 -17.55 -0.41
N ALA A 84 26.65 -16.48 -1.00
CA ALA A 84 26.83 -16.36 -2.45
C ALA A 84 27.64 -17.54 -3.01
N GLN A 85 28.75 -17.89 -2.33
CA GLN A 85 29.59 -19.03 -2.71
C GLN A 85 28.86 -20.37 -2.60
N ARG A 86 28.05 -20.54 -1.55
CA ARG A 86 27.30 -21.80 -1.32
C ARG A 86 26.22 -22.05 -2.35
N VAL A 87 25.52 -20.99 -2.84
CA VAL A 87 24.41 -21.11 -3.78
C VAL A 87 24.83 -20.93 -5.24
N GLY A 88 26.05 -20.44 -5.49
CA GLY A 88 26.57 -20.21 -6.83
C GLY A 88 26.57 -21.47 -7.68
N GLY A 89 25.98 -21.38 -8.89
CA GLY A 89 25.86 -22.51 -9.81
C GLY A 89 24.89 -23.62 -9.37
N ALA A 90 24.08 -23.41 -8.32
CA ALA A 90 23.09 -24.36 -7.81
C ALA A 90 21.67 -23.88 -7.97
N GLY A 91 20.71 -24.79 -8.17
CA GLY A 91 19.27 -24.50 -8.20
C GLY A 91 18.92 -23.38 -9.18
N LEU A 92 18.20 -22.38 -8.71
CA LEU A 92 17.80 -21.21 -9.49
C LEU A 92 19.02 -20.45 -10.05
N PHE A 93 20.05 -20.27 -9.25
CA PHE A 93 21.25 -19.50 -9.61
C PHE A 93 22.08 -20.14 -10.75
N ALA A 94 21.89 -21.42 -11.04
CA ALA A 94 22.46 -22.07 -12.22
C ALA A 94 21.76 -21.68 -13.53
N ARG A 95 20.56 -21.10 -13.45
CA ARG A 95 19.66 -20.89 -14.60
C ARG A 95 19.48 -19.44 -14.99
N ILE A 96 19.89 -18.49 -14.15
CA ILE A 96 19.66 -17.06 -14.34
C ILE A 96 20.95 -16.25 -14.29
N ALA A 97 21.00 -15.18 -15.10
CA ALA A 97 21.95 -14.11 -14.89
C ALA A 97 21.43 -13.18 -13.78
N LEU A 98 22.16 -13.08 -12.69
CA LEU A 98 21.74 -12.27 -11.55
C LEU A 98 21.78 -10.79 -11.89
N PRO A 99 20.67 -10.05 -11.73
CA PRO A 99 20.63 -8.61 -11.95
C PRO A 99 21.52 -7.86 -10.95
N ARG A 100 21.90 -6.66 -11.32
CA ARG A 100 22.67 -5.72 -10.50
C ARG A 100 21.92 -4.41 -10.41
N PRO A 101 22.11 -3.61 -9.35
CA PRO A 101 21.55 -2.26 -9.27
C PRO A 101 21.90 -1.43 -10.51
N SER A 102 20.90 -0.77 -11.10
CA SER A 102 21.10 0.04 -12.32
C SER A 102 21.15 1.54 -12.06
N ALA A 103 20.65 2.02 -10.90
CA ALA A 103 20.72 3.44 -10.51
C ALA A 103 22.15 3.97 -10.47
N ARG A 104 22.30 5.27 -10.78
CA ARG A 104 23.59 5.99 -10.74
C ARG A 104 23.39 7.39 -10.20
N GLY A 105 23.83 7.64 -8.96
CA GLY A 105 23.83 8.96 -8.34
C GLY A 105 22.45 9.61 -8.19
N LEU A 106 21.39 8.81 -8.10
CA LEU A 106 20.02 9.30 -8.00
C LEU A 106 19.75 9.91 -6.62
N ARG A 107 19.14 11.09 -6.59
CA ARG A 107 18.65 11.73 -5.37
C ARG A 107 17.15 11.91 -5.45
N TRP A 108 16.45 11.54 -4.36
CA TRP A 108 15.02 11.68 -4.28
C TRP A 108 14.59 12.07 -2.85
N ALA A 109 13.53 12.86 -2.75
CA ALA A 109 12.92 13.17 -1.46
C ALA A 109 11.41 13.34 -1.62
N SER A 110 10.66 12.99 -0.58
CA SER A 110 9.25 13.34 -0.48
C SER A 110 9.06 14.84 -0.68
N VAL A 111 8.15 15.21 -1.56
CA VAL A 111 7.81 16.62 -1.77
C VAL A 111 7.10 17.12 -0.49
N SER A 112 7.58 18.23 0.07
CA SER A 112 6.95 18.89 1.21
C SER A 112 6.82 20.38 0.90
N GLN A 113 5.61 20.92 1.06
CA GLN A 113 5.35 22.36 0.85
C GLN A 113 5.62 23.20 2.11
N GLY A 114 5.90 22.55 3.23
CA GLY A 114 6.21 23.23 4.48
C GLY A 114 6.58 22.26 5.60
N PRO A 115 7.18 22.78 6.69
CA PRO A 115 7.53 21.95 7.82
C PRO A 115 6.28 21.35 8.45
N VAL A 116 6.39 20.14 8.96
CA VAL A 116 5.33 19.55 9.77
C VAL A 116 5.11 20.42 11.00
N PRO A 117 3.84 20.70 11.40
CA PRO A 117 3.52 21.48 12.59
C PRO A 117 4.22 20.94 13.85
N ALA A 118 4.51 21.84 14.78
CA ALA A 118 5.13 21.47 16.05
C ALA A 118 4.23 20.51 16.85
N ARG A 119 4.83 19.71 17.72
CA ARG A 119 4.12 18.73 18.57
C ARG A 119 2.89 19.31 19.26
N ALA A 120 3.01 20.52 19.81
CA ALA A 120 1.90 21.18 20.51
C ALA A 120 0.71 21.50 19.58
N GLU A 121 0.99 21.91 18.35
CA GLU A 121 -0.03 22.18 17.33
C GLU A 121 -0.72 20.91 16.87
N LEU A 122 0.05 19.83 16.67
CA LEU A 122 -0.50 18.50 16.30
C LEU A 122 -1.40 17.95 17.41
N LEU A 123 -1.00 18.07 18.68
CA LEU A 123 -1.83 17.68 19.82
C LEU A 123 -3.10 18.55 19.92
N ALA A 124 -3.03 19.85 19.63
CA ALA A 124 -4.19 20.71 19.60
C ALA A 124 -5.19 20.29 18.50
N ILE A 125 -4.70 19.88 17.33
CA ILE A 125 -5.53 19.32 16.25
C ILE A 125 -6.21 18.05 16.74
N LEU A 126 -5.44 17.07 17.25
CA LEU A 126 -5.99 15.78 17.71
C LEU A 126 -6.98 15.97 18.88
N ALA A 127 -6.71 16.87 19.81
CA ALA A 127 -7.62 17.15 20.93
C ALA A 127 -8.95 17.74 20.43
N ARG A 128 -8.91 18.66 19.46
CA ARG A 128 -10.12 19.23 18.85
C ARG A 128 -10.93 18.15 18.12
N GLU A 129 -10.30 17.32 17.32
CA GLU A 129 -10.98 16.24 16.61
C GLU A 129 -11.55 15.20 17.61
N ALA A 130 -10.80 14.85 18.68
CA ALA A 130 -11.29 13.95 19.72
C ALA A 130 -12.52 14.49 20.46
N VAL A 131 -12.60 15.81 20.70
CA VAL A 131 -13.80 16.44 21.25
C VAL A 131 -14.96 16.39 20.25
N ALA A 132 -14.68 16.64 18.97
CA ALA A 132 -15.69 16.61 17.91
C ALA A 132 -16.28 15.20 17.69
N LEU A 133 -15.49 14.13 17.86
CA LEU A 133 -15.97 12.73 17.77
C LEU A 133 -17.07 12.42 18.79
N ARG A 134 -17.02 12.98 20.01
CA ARG A 134 -17.98 12.69 21.08
C ARG A 134 -19.25 13.54 20.96
N ARG A 135 -20.09 13.24 19.98
CA ARG A 135 -21.33 13.96 19.68
C ARG A 135 -22.48 13.66 20.66
N ASP A 136 -22.47 12.48 21.27
CA ASP A 136 -23.52 11.98 22.16
C ASP A 136 -22.95 11.05 23.23
N ALA A 137 -23.69 10.83 24.31
CA ALA A 137 -23.32 9.87 25.36
C ALA A 137 -23.23 8.43 24.86
N LYS A 138 -23.90 8.09 23.76
CA LYS A 138 -23.82 6.77 23.11
C LYS A 138 -22.47 6.53 22.42
N ILE A 139 -21.65 7.54 22.21
CA ILE A 139 -20.24 7.35 21.78
C ILE A 139 -19.46 6.88 23.00
N VAL A 140 -19.20 5.58 23.06
CA VAL A 140 -18.56 4.88 24.20
C VAL A 140 -17.05 4.78 24.06
N HIS A 141 -16.54 4.85 22.83
CA HIS A 141 -15.11 4.89 22.51
C HIS A 141 -14.83 5.91 21.41
N TRP A 142 -13.74 6.67 21.55
CA TRP A 142 -13.25 7.59 20.52
C TRP A 142 -11.75 7.83 20.67
N ALA A 143 -11.07 7.94 19.56
CA ALA A 143 -9.63 8.19 19.48
C ALA A 143 -9.27 9.06 18.28
N ALA A 144 -8.26 9.91 18.46
CA ALA A 144 -7.62 10.66 17.38
C ALA A 144 -6.12 10.36 17.43
N THR A 145 -5.55 9.87 16.35
CA THR A 145 -4.16 9.42 16.26
C THR A 145 -3.49 10.03 15.05
N LEU A 146 -2.22 10.39 15.19
CA LEU A 146 -1.34 10.77 14.10
C LEU A 146 0.01 10.13 14.32
N ARG A 147 0.43 9.27 13.41
CA ARG A 147 1.77 8.73 13.34
C ARG A 147 2.52 9.41 12.21
N ARG A 148 3.75 9.82 12.48
CA ARG A 148 4.68 10.38 11.51
C ARG A 148 5.88 9.47 11.41
N VAL A 149 6.35 9.25 10.20
CA VAL A 149 7.55 8.47 9.96
C VAL A 149 8.46 9.23 9.01
N GLU A 150 9.74 9.29 9.38
CA GLU A 150 10.80 9.84 8.54
C GLU A 150 11.79 8.72 8.26
N ILE A 151 12.20 8.57 6.99
CA ILE A 151 13.19 7.58 6.58
C ILE A 151 14.29 8.26 5.79
N ALA A 152 15.53 7.93 6.10
CA ALA A 152 16.69 8.16 5.24
C ALA A 152 17.18 6.81 4.74
N GLN A 153 17.46 6.73 3.43
CA GLN A 153 17.98 5.53 2.79
C GLN A 153 19.10 5.88 1.83
N ARG A 154 20.20 5.15 1.92
CA ARG A 154 21.32 5.25 0.96
C ARG A 154 21.69 3.87 0.45
N LEU A 155 21.92 3.80 -0.85
CA LEU A 155 22.34 2.58 -1.53
C LEU A 155 23.72 2.82 -2.16
N PHE A 156 24.63 1.91 -1.85
CA PHE A 156 25.99 1.89 -2.38
C PHE A 156 26.20 0.62 -3.21
N LEU A 157 26.97 0.73 -4.29
CA LEU A 157 27.42 -0.39 -5.08
C LEU A 157 28.94 -0.27 -5.28
N ASP A 158 29.69 -1.29 -4.85
CA ASP A 158 31.14 -1.35 -4.93
C ASP A 158 31.86 -0.09 -4.39
N GLY A 159 31.28 0.51 -3.32
CA GLY A 159 31.76 1.72 -2.65
C GLY A 159 31.23 3.04 -3.21
N GLU A 160 30.55 3.04 -4.33
CA GLU A 160 29.93 4.24 -4.92
C GLU A 160 28.50 4.42 -4.42
N ALA A 161 28.12 5.64 -4.02
CA ALA A 161 26.74 5.97 -3.68
C ALA A 161 25.90 6.06 -4.97
N ILE A 162 24.97 5.12 -5.16
CA ILE A 162 24.14 5.06 -6.36
C ILE A 162 22.73 5.65 -6.14
N ALA A 163 22.27 5.73 -4.88
CA ALA A 163 21.02 6.40 -4.52
C ALA A 163 21.06 7.00 -3.12
N ASP A 164 20.41 8.17 -2.93
CA ASP A 164 20.15 8.83 -1.64
C ASP A 164 18.68 9.26 -1.65
N GLN A 165 17.86 8.71 -0.72
CA GLN A 165 16.45 8.94 -0.66
C GLN A 165 16.01 9.37 0.74
N ARG A 166 15.06 10.32 0.83
CA ARG A 166 14.47 10.78 2.09
C ARG A 166 12.96 10.79 1.98
N PHE A 167 12.31 10.17 2.98
CA PHE A 167 10.86 10.02 3.02
C PHE A 167 10.30 10.67 4.25
N ALA A 168 9.13 11.29 4.11
CA ALA A 168 8.29 11.76 5.20
C ALA A 168 6.87 11.25 4.99
N PHE A 169 6.31 10.60 6.01
CA PHE A 169 4.98 9.99 5.96
C PHE A 169 4.09 10.53 7.06
N VAL A 170 2.80 10.66 6.73
CA VAL A 170 1.72 11.05 7.61
C VAL A 170 0.68 9.95 7.61
N GLU A 171 0.40 9.38 8.77
CA GLU A 171 -0.53 8.26 8.99
C GLU A 171 -1.59 8.68 10.02
N PRO A 172 -2.68 9.34 9.60
CA PRO A 172 -3.75 9.82 10.48
C PRO A 172 -4.79 8.73 10.73
N ASN A 173 -5.47 8.78 11.88
CA ASN A 173 -6.68 8.01 12.11
C ASN A 173 -7.61 8.73 13.11
N LEU A 174 -8.91 8.65 12.87
CA LEU A 174 -9.97 8.97 13.80
C LEU A 174 -10.88 7.76 13.94
N GLU A 175 -11.37 7.53 15.14
CA GLU A 175 -12.27 6.42 15.42
C GLU A 175 -13.35 6.87 16.40
N ALA A 176 -14.60 6.48 16.14
CA ALA A 176 -15.72 6.60 17.06
C ALA A 176 -16.55 5.32 17.06
N THR A 177 -16.80 4.75 18.25
CA THR A 177 -17.72 3.62 18.42
C THR A 177 -18.94 4.10 19.20
N ALA A 178 -20.09 3.99 18.57
CA ALA A 178 -21.40 4.20 19.20
C ALA A 178 -21.98 2.88 19.67
N ALA A 179 -22.64 2.86 20.84
CA ALA A 179 -23.30 1.67 21.38
C ALA A 179 -24.63 2.02 22.05
N ASP A 180 -25.64 1.15 21.86
CA ASP A 180 -26.97 1.24 22.48
C ASP A 180 -27.66 -0.14 22.50
N GLY A 181 -28.11 -0.57 23.67
CA GLY A 181 -28.98 -1.74 23.83
C GLY A 181 -28.42 -3.06 23.24
N GLY A 182 -27.11 -3.29 23.32
CA GLY A 182 -26.46 -4.48 22.78
C GLY A 182 -26.01 -4.35 21.30
N ARG A 183 -26.27 -3.22 20.68
CA ARG A 183 -25.74 -2.88 19.34
C ARG A 183 -24.53 -1.96 19.47
N SER A 184 -23.53 -2.15 18.61
CA SER A 184 -22.43 -1.22 18.47
C SER A 184 -22.07 -1.02 17.00
N GLN A 185 -21.65 0.19 16.65
CA GLN A 185 -21.18 0.53 15.32
C GLN A 185 -19.96 1.44 15.41
N THR A 186 -18.95 1.14 14.63
CA THR A 186 -17.72 1.91 14.59
C THR A 186 -17.59 2.63 13.24
N ARG A 187 -17.15 3.87 13.31
CA ARG A 187 -16.71 4.64 12.14
C ARG A 187 -15.28 5.10 12.34
N THR A 188 -14.51 4.98 11.30
CA THR A 188 -13.13 5.45 11.28
C THR A 188 -12.87 6.41 10.13
N LEU A 189 -11.77 7.12 10.19
CA LEU A 189 -11.34 7.99 9.10
C LEU A 189 -10.80 7.18 7.91
N GLY A 190 -9.96 6.18 8.17
CA GLY A 190 -9.21 5.44 7.15
C GLY A 190 -9.57 3.95 7.02
N GLY A 191 -10.56 3.47 7.76
CA GLY A 191 -10.95 2.05 7.78
C GLY A 191 -9.93 1.14 8.45
N GLN A 192 -10.16 -0.16 8.34
CA GLN A 192 -9.31 -1.22 8.89
C GLN A 192 -7.86 -1.13 8.39
N TYR A 193 -7.65 -0.71 7.16
CA TYR A 193 -6.34 -0.56 6.55
C TYR A 193 -5.63 0.75 6.87
N ASN A 194 -6.28 1.71 7.55
CA ASN A 194 -5.80 3.08 7.71
C ASN A 194 -5.41 3.72 6.35
N GLY A 195 -6.37 3.76 5.43
CA GLY A 195 -6.17 4.02 4.00
C GLY A 195 -5.91 5.47 3.60
N LEU A 196 -5.87 6.42 4.54
CA LEU A 196 -5.66 7.86 4.24
C LEU A 196 -4.24 8.34 4.52
N CYS A 197 -3.26 7.44 4.45
CA CYS A 197 -1.85 7.76 4.64
C CYS A 197 -1.25 8.39 3.38
N LEU A 198 -0.38 9.41 3.57
CA LEU A 198 0.24 10.19 2.49
C LEU A 198 1.71 10.45 2.78
N GLN A 199 2.48 10.80 1.73
CA GLN A 199 3.80 11.39 1.87
C GLN A 199 3.71 12.91 1.87
N GLY A 200 4.52 13.57 2.70
CA GLY A 200 4.63 15.01 2.74
C GLY A 200 4.74 15.57 4.15
N GLY A 201 4.54 16.88 4.27
CA GLY A 201 4.60 17.65 5.49
C GLY A 201 3.21 18.07 6.00
N ALA A 202 3.04 19.38 6.23
CA ALA A 202 1.77 19.97 6.71
C ALA A 202 0.63 19.78 5.71
N GLU A 203 0.91 19.85 4.41
CA GLU A 203 -0.04 19.64 3.32
C GLU A 203 -0.64 18.23 3.33
N ALA A 204 0.17 17.21 3.64
CA ALA A 204 -0.30 15.83 3.73
C ALA A 204 -1.29 15.64 4.90
N ILE A 205 -1.10 16.35 6.03
CA ILE A 205 -2.06 16.35 7.14
C ILE A 205 -3.40 16.97 6.69
N ALA A 206 -3.36 18.08 5.98
CA ALA A 206 -4.56 18.74 5.48
C ALA A 206 -5.30 17.88 4.43
N GLU A 207 -4.56 17.31 3.47
CA GLU A 207 -5.12 16.49 2.38
C GLU A 207 -5.69 15.15 2.88
N SER A 208 -5.12 14.58 3.95
CA SER A 208 -5.63 13.32 4.54
C SER A 208 -7.07 13.43 5.02
N GLY A 209 -7.58 14.66 5.21
CA GLY A 209 -8.92 14.90 5.71
C GLY A 209 -9.07 14.68 7.23
N LEU A 210 -7.96 14.62 7.98
CA LEU A 210 -7.96 14.50 9.44
C LEU A 210 -8.67 15.71 10.08
N VAL A 211 -8.33 16.91 9.60
CA VAL A 211 -8.83 18.16 10.18
C VAL A 211 -10.29 18.39 9.81
N GLY A 212 -11.16 18.49 10.84
CA GLY A 212 -12.59 18.71 10.68
C GLY A 212 -13.43 17.44 10.43
N ALA A 213 -12.82 16.24 10.46
CA ALA A 213 -13.56 14.99 10.23
C ALA A 213 -14.25 14.44 11.49
N GLY A 214 -13.84 14.87 12.70
CA GLY A 214 -14.32 14.31 13.95
C GLY A 214 -15.83 14.36 14.10
N GLU A 215 -16.47 15.51 13.78
CA GLU A 215 -17.92 15.67 13.85
C GLU A 215 -18.65 14.67 12.94
N ARG A 216 -18.28 14.59 11.67
CA ARG A 216 -18.86 13.69 10.69
C ARG A 216 -18.71 12.23 11.11
N ILE A 217 -17.53 11.81 11.57
CA ILE A 217 -17.26 10.41 11.99
C ILE A 217 -18.14 10.05 13.20
N GLY A 218 -18.26 10.95 14.19
CA GLY A 218 -19.13 10.74 15.36
C GLY A 218 -20.61 10.66 14.98
N GLU A 219 -21.10 11.54 14.11
CA GLU A 219 -22.49 11.51 13.63
C GLU A 219 -22.80 10.26 12.80
N GLU A 220 -21.92 9.86 11.89
CA GLU A 220 -22.09 8.65 11.10
C GLU A 220 -22.12 7.39 11.99
N ALA A 221 -21.31 7.31 13.06
CA ALA A 221 -21.35 6.21 14.01
C ALA A 221 -22.72 6.11 14.73
N LEU A 222 -23.28 7.25 15.14
CA LEU A 222 -24.62 7.32 15.75
C LEU A 222 -25.72 6.93 14.76
N GLN A 223 -25.63 7.41 13.52
CA GLN A 223 -26.60 7.10 12.46
C GLN A 223 -26.66 5.60 12.18
N LEU A 224 -25.51 4.91 12.16
CA LEU A 224 -25.46 3.47 11.93
C LEU A 224 -26.13 2.64 13.02
N LEU A 225 -26.23 3.12 14.28
CA LEU A 225 -26.94 2.39 15.35
C LEU A 225 -28.42 2.12 15.01
N THR A 226 -29.06 3.07 14.32
CA THR A 226 -30.49 3.00 13.97
C THR A 226 -30.73 2.60 12.52
N ALA A 227 -29.68 2.60 11.69
CA ALA A 227 -29.76 2.25 10.29
C ALA A 227 -30.22 0.78 10.11
N PRO A 228 -31.04 0.47 9.09
CA PRO A 228 -31.34 -0.90 8.71
C PRO A 228 -30.07 -1.61 8.22
N ASN A 229 -30.08 -2.94 8.25
CA ASN A 229 -29.03 -3.73 7.66
C ASN A 229 -29.03 -3.59 6.14
N CYS A 230 -27.86 -3.65 5.49
CA CYS A 230 -27.78 -3.64 4.04
C CYS A 230 -28.57 -4.82 3.44
N PRO A 231 -29.36 -4.64 2.37
CA PRO A 231 -30.07 -5.73 1.73
C PRO A 231 -29.12 -6.75 1.10
N SER A 232 -29.55 -8.03 1.04
CA SER A 232 -28.76 -9.11 0.42
C SER A 232 -29.38 -9.45 -0.94
N GLU A 233 -28.84 -8.88 -2.00
CA GLU A 233 -29.34 -9.02 -3.37
C GLU A 233 -28.31 -8.53 -4.42
N ARG A 234 -28.63 -8.68 -5.70
CA ARG A 234 -27.79 -8.10 -6.76
C ARG A 234 -28.23 -6.66 -7.06
N ARG A 235 -27.24 -5.75 -7.03
CA ARG A 235 -27.43 -4.30 -7.27
C ARG A 235 -26.25 -3.70 -8.04
N ALA A 236 -26.41 -2.49 -8.51
CA ALA A 236 -25.27 -1.65 -8.88
C ALA A 236 -24.48 -1.29 -7.59
N LEU A 237 -23.17 -1.28 -7.70
CA LEU A 237 -22.28 -0.97 -6.60
C LEU A 237 -21.44 0.27 -6.95
N LEU A 238 -21.60 1.33 -6.18
CA LEU A 238 -20.81 2.56 -6.29
C LEU A 238 -19.78 2.59 -5.14
N LEU A 239 -18.51 2.38 -5.48
CA LEU A 239 -17.42 2.36 -4.51
C LEU A 239 -16.74 3.72 -4.41
N ALA A 240 -16.61 4.20 -3.19
CA ALA A 240 -15.81 5.38 -2.88
C ALA A 240 -14.30 5.10 -3.01
N PRO A 241 -13.48 6.12 -3.26
CA PRO A 241 -12.03 5.97 -3.40
C PRO A 241 -11.36 5.19 -2.26
N ASP A 242 -11.78 5.38 -1.00
CA ASP A 242 -11.23 4.70 0.16
C ASP A 242 -11.54 3.20 0.20
N GLN A 243 -12.67 2.76 -0.38
CA GLN A 243 -12.97 1.34 -0.58
C GLN A 243 -12.33 0.79 -1.86
N MET A 244 -12.21 1.62 -2.91
CA MET A 244 -11.48 1.26 -4.13
C MET A 244 -10.02 0.93 -3.84
N MET A 245 -9.38 1.59 -2.86
CA MET A 245 -8.03 1.26 -2.41
C MET A 245 -7.89 -0.23 -2.09
N LEU A 246 -8.78 -0.80 -1.25
CA LEU A 246 -8.76 -2.22 -0.92
C LEU A 246 -9.05 -3.09 -2.15
N GLN A 247 -10.03 -2.71 -2.96
CA GLN A 247 -10.39 -3.46 -4.17
C GLN A 247 -9.21 -3.60 -5.12
N ILE A 248 -8.46 -2.51 -5.36
CA ILE A 248 -7.23 -2.51 -6.16
C ILE A 248 -6.16 -3.39 -5.50
N HIS A 249 -5.93 -3.20 -4.21
CA HIS A 249 -4.89 -3.86 -3.44
C HIS A 249 -4.99 -5.38 -3.54
N GLU A 250 -6.18 -5.92 -3.24
CA GLU A 250 -6.38 -7.37 -3.13
C GLU A 250 -6.62 -8.04 -4.48
N SER A 251 -7.33 -7.38 -5.40
CA SER A 251 -7.76 -8.04 -6.65
C SER A 251 -7.01 -7.59 -7.92
N ILE A 252 -6.07 -6.65 -7.80
CA ILE A 252 -5.12 -6.27 -8.87
C ILE A 252 -3.70 -6.36 -8.35
N GLY A 253 -3.38 -5.68 -7.25
CA GLY A 253 -2.03 -5.56 -6.74
C GLY A 253 -1.38 -6.90 -6.45
N HIS A 254 -1.88 -7.62 -5.47
CA HIS A 254 -1.32 -8.92 -5.07
C HIS A 254 -1.34 -9.99 -6.18
N PRO A 255 -2.41 -10.12 -7.02
CA PRO A 255 -2.38 -11.07 -8.12
C PRO A 255 -1.29 -10.81 -9.16
N LEU A 256 -0.82 -9.57 -9.30
CA LEU A 256 0.18 -9.22 -10.32
C LEU A 256 1.62 -9.28 -9.82
N GLU A 257 1.89 -9.57 -8.53
CA GLU A 257 3.24 -9.80 -8.02
C GLU A 257 3.86 -11.03 -8.66
N LEU A 258 4.96 -10.84 -9.41
CA LEU A 258 5.51 -11.88 -10.28
C LEU A 258 6.11 -13.05 -9.50
N ASP A 259 6.75 -12.81 -8.36
CA ASP A 259 7.26 -13.87 -7.48
C ASP A 259 6.10 -14.74 -6.94
N ARG A 260 4.92 -14.15 -6.64
CA ARG A 260 3.71 -14.88 -6.29
C ARG A 260 3.21 -15.74 -7.47
N ILE A 261 3.17 -15.19 -8.68
CA ILE A 261 2.80 -15.91 -9.90
C ILE A 261 3.73 -17.09 -10.13
N LEU A 262 5.04 -16.91 -9.86
CA LEU A 262 6.06 -17.96 -9.94
C LEU A 262 6.04 -18.96 -8.78
N GLY A 263 5.22 -18.70 -7.73
CA GLY A 263 4.91 -19.64 -6.66
C GLY A 263 5.72 -19.47 -5.36
N ASP A 264 6.41 -18.36 -5.15
CA ASP A 264 7.20 -18.14 -3.92
C ASP A 264 6.32 -18.03 -2.65
N GLU A 265 5.09 -17.54 -2.77
CA GLU A 265 4.14 -17.40 -1.66
C GLU A 265 3.28 -18.66 -1.41
N ARG A 266 3.42 -19.71 -2.21
CA ARG A 266 2.51 -20.88 -2.25
C ARG A 266 2.26 -21.53 -0.89
N ASN A 267 3.27 -21.60 -0.06
CA ASN A 267 3.18 -22.28 1.23
C ASN A 267 2.61 -21.41 2.35
N PHE A 268 2.57 -20.09 2.17
CA PHE A 268 2.18 -19.14 3.23
C PHE A 268 0.95 -18.29 2.85
N ALA A 269 1.00 -17.60 1.71
CA ALA A 269 -0.01 -16.63 1.32
C ALA A 269 -0.67 -16.93 -0.04
N GLY A 270 -0.59 -18.18 -0.47
CA GLY A 270 -1.25 -18.66 -1.68
C GLY A 270 -0.51 -18.35 -2.99
N THR A 271 -1.27 -18.30 -4.05
CA THR A 271 -0.78 -18.13 -5.43
C THR A 271 -1.45 -16.91 -6.07
N SER A 272 -1.51 -16.89 -7.39
CA SER A 272 -2.32 -15.99 -8.19
C SER A 272 -3.18 -16.77 -9.18
N PHE A 273 -4.37 -16.25 -9.50
CA PHE A 273 -5.14 -16.74 -10.65
C PHE A 273 -4.53 -16.26 -11.99
N VAL A 274 -3.67 -15.24 -11.93
CA VAL A 274 -2.95 -14.74 -13.09
C VAL A 274 -1.78 -15.68 -13.40
N THR A 275 -1.62 -16.01 -14.68
CA THR A 275 -0.53 -16.84 -15.20
C THR A 275 0.30 -16.08 -16.23
N PRO A 276 1.57 -16.45 -16.47
CA PRO A 276 2.45 -15.70 -17.37
C PRO A 276 1.94 -15.54 -18.81
N ASP A 277 1.16 -16.49 -19.31
CA ASP A 277 0.56 -16.46 -20.66
C ASP A 277 -0.58 -15.44 -20.81
N MET A 278 -1.11 -14.92 -19.70
CA MET A 278 -2.17 -13.90 -19.72
C MET A 278 -1.67 -12.52 -20.13
N PHE A 279 -0.39 -12.22 -19.92
CA PHE A 279 0.14 -10.89 -20.23
C PHE A 279 0.11 -10.61 -21.73
N GLY A 280 -0.34 -9.40 -22.08
CA GLY A 280 -0.50 -8.94 -23.47
C GLY A 280 -1.84 -9.24 -24.13
N SER A 281 -2.63 -10.20 -23.61
CA SER A 281 -3.86 -10.64 -24.28
C SER A 281 -5.09 -10.76 -23.38
N TYR A 282 -4.92 -11.09 -22.09
CA TYR A 282 -6.03 -11.36 -21.19
C TYR A 282 -6.84 -10.10 -20.89
N ARG A 283 -8.16 -10.18 -21.10
CA ARG A 283 -9.09 -9.13 -20.72
C ARG A 283 -9.41 -9.23 -19.23
N TYR A 284 -8.70 -8.42 -18.45
CA TYR A 284 -8.83 -8.35 -17.00
C TYR A 284 -10.12 -7.64 -16.58
N GLY A 285 -10.43 -6.53 -17.22
CA GLY A 285 -11.55 -5.66 -16.90
C GLY A 285 -12.32 -5.14 -18.11
N SER A 286 -13.28 -4.28 -17.87
CA SER A 286 -13.97 -3.54 -18.93
C SER A 286 -12.98 -2.62 -19.67
N PRO A 287 -13.31 -2.12 -20.88
CA PRO A 287 -12.46 -1.16 -21.61
C PRO A 287 -12.20 0.16 -20.86
N LEU A 288 -12.97 0.43 -19.79
CA LEU A 288 -12.81 1.61 -18.94
C LEU A 288 -11.71 1.43 -17.87
N LEU A 289 -11.18 0.22 -17.72
CA LEU A 289 -10.18 -0.08 -16.70
C LEU A 289 -8.78 0.21 -17.22
N ASP A 290 -8.21 1.30 -16.75
CA ASP A 290 -6.81 1.66 -16.92
C ASP A 290 -6.13 1.68 -15.54
N VAL A 291 -5.04 0.93 -15.39
CA VAL A 291 -4.31 0.81 -14.12
C VAL A 291 -2.83 1.03 -14.36
N SER A 292 -2.25 2.00 -13.66
CA SER A 292 -0.82 2.26 -13.68
C SER A 292 -0.11 1.79 -12.41
N PHE A 293 1.17 1.51 -12.55
CA PHE A 293 2.17 1.51 -11.49
C PHE A 293 2.98 2.79 -11.64
N ASP A 294 2.94 3.68 -10.65
CA ASP A 294 3.63 4.95 -10.73
C ASP A 294 4.25 5.36 -9.38
N PRO A 295 5.50 4.94 -9.08
CA PRO A 295 6.17 5.37 -7.86
C PRO A 295 6.64 6.83 -7.91
N GLY A 296 6.43 7.56 -9.01
CA GLY A 296 6.81 8.96 -9.16
C GLY A 296 5.75 9.98 -8.72
N VAL A 297 4.54 9.57 -8.34
CA VAL A 297 3.46 10.49 -7.99
C VAL A 297 3.77 11.25 -6.69
N ALA A 298 3.89 12.57 -6.78
CA ALA A 298 4.19 13.40 -5.62
C ALA A 298 3.10 13.30 -4.55
N GLY A 299 3.49 13.09 -3.29
CA GLY A 299 2.59 13.00 -2.15
C GLY A 299 1.85 11.67 -1.98
N GLU A 300 1.88 10.78 -2.95
CA GLU A 300 1.31 9.44 -2.80
C GLU A 300 2.18 8.56 -1.89
N PHE A 301 1.54 7.68 -1.10
CA PHE A 301 2.16 7.10 0.08
C PHE A 301 3.37 6.19 -0.18
N ALA A 302 3.46 5.55 -1.35
CA ALA A 302 4.57 4.65 -1.68
C ALA A 302 5.45 5.16 -2.83
N SER A 303 5.62 6.49 -2.95
CA SER A 303 6.49 7.09 -3.95
C SER A 303 7.96 7.01 -3.57
N TYR A 304 8.81 6.78 -4.56
CA TYR A 304 10.28 6.75 -4.45
C TYR A 304 10.94 6.99 -5.81
N GLY A 305 12.23 7.28 -5.80
CA GLY A 305 13.03 7.44 -7.03
C GLY A 305 13.72 6.15 -7.48
N VAL A 306 14.02 5.26 -6.52
CA VAL A 306 14.72 3.98 -6.75
C VAL A 306 14.12 2.95 -5.81
N ASP A 307 13.90 1.72 -6.29
CA ASP A 307 13.48 0.62 -5.41
C ASP A 307 14.64 0.13 -4.51
N ASP A 308 14.36 -0.83 -3.62
CA ASP A 308 15.34 -1.29 -2.64
C ASP A 308 16.45 -2.20 -3.23
N GLU A 309 16.33 -2.59 -4.51
CA GLU A 309 17.39 -3.26 -5.29
C GLU A 309 18.20 -2.28 -6.15
N GLY A 310 17.81 -1.01 -6.21
CA GLY A 310 18.51 0.02 -6.96
C GLY A 310 18.06 0.14 -8.41
N GLU A 311 16.81 -0.23 -8.70
CA GLU A 311 16.21 -0.01 -10.02
C GLU A 311 15.47 1.33 -10.05
N PRO A 312 15.76 2.23 -11.02
CA PRO A 312 15.07 3.51 -11.11
C PRO A 312 13.57 3.37 -11.35
N ALA A 313 12.79 4.13 -10.59
CA ALA A 313 11.34 4.15 -10.69
C ALA A 313 10.86 4.84 -11.97
N HIS A 314 9.85 4.28 -12.59
CA HIS A 314 9.17 4.89 -13.74
C HIS A 314 7.72 4.42 -13.82
N ARG A 315 6.86 5.26 -14.41
CA ARG A 315 5.45 4.94 -14.63
C ARG A 315 5.30 3.92 -15.75
N VAL A 316 4.47 2.90 -15.51
CA VAL A 316 4.07 1.90 -16.51
C VAL A 316 2.59 1.54 -16.37
N MET A 317 1.97 1.09 -17.46
CA MET A 317 0.62 0.54 -17.43
C MET A 317 0.68 -0.95 -17.05
N LEU A 318 -0.08 -1.34 -16.01
CA LEU A 318 -0.31 -2.73 -15.65
C LEU A 318 -1.50 -3.31 -16.43
N ILE A 319 -2.56 -2.51 -16.56
CA ILE A 319 -3.75 -2.80 -17.34
C ILE A 319 -4.04 -1.59 -18.22
N ASP A 320 -4.27 -1.80 -19.50
CA ASP A 320 -4.53 -0.78 -20.50
C ASP A 320 -5.82 -1.13 -21.25
N LYS A 321 -6.85 -0.28 -21.13
CA LYS A 321 -8.20 -0.51 -21.67
C LYS A 321 -8.74 -1.91 -21.38
N GLY A 322 -8.56 -2.34 -20.12
CA GLY A 322 -8.98 -3.63 -19.61
C GLY A 322 -8.10 -4.81 -20.01
N VAL A 323 -7.03 -4.62 -20.76
CA VAL A 323 -6.10 -5.70 -21.15
C VAL A 323 -4.89 -5.71 -20.22
N LEU A 324 -4.60 -6.87 -19.64
CA LEU A 324 -3.44 -7.07 -18.77
C LEU A 324 -2.15 -6.95 -19.57
N ARG A 325 -1.24 -6.04 -19.17
CA ARG A 325 -0.02 -5.72 -19.90
C ARG A 325 1.23 -6.23 -19.22
N ARG A 326 1.36 -5.99 -17.91
CA ARG A 326 2.64 -6.13 -17.21
C ARG A 326 2.43 -6.65 -15.78
N PRO A 327 3.30 -7.55 -15.26
CA PRO A 327 3.33 -7.92 -13.86
C PRO A 327 4.05 -6.85 -13.02
N LEU A 328 3.89 -6.97 -11.70
CA LEU A 328 4.76 -6.36 -10.71
C LEU A 328 5.96 -7.29 -10.51
N GLY A 329 7.00 -7.11 -11.27
CA GLY A 329 8.17 -8.00 -11.27
C GLY A 329 9.48 -7.24 -11.21
N SER A 330 10.26 -7.44 -10.14
CA SER A 330 11.63 -6.97 -10.02
C SER A 330 12.54 -7.62 -11.09
N PRO A 331 13.71 -7.05 -11.37
CA PRO A 331 14.66 -7.66 -12.29
C PRO A 331 14.98 -9.13 -11.98
N LEU A 332 15.01 -9.52 -10.70
CA LEU A 332 15.22 -10.90 -10.28
C LEU A 332 14.07 -11.82 -10.71
N SER A 333 12.83 -11.41 -10.45
CA SER A 333 11.64 -12.20 -10.83
C SER A 333 11.48 -12.30 -12.35
N VAL A 334 11.79 -11.21 -13.08
CA VAL A 334 11.82 -11.23 -14.56
C VAL A 334 12.88 -12.18 -15.10
N ALA A 335 14.09 -12.18 -14.53
CA ALA A 335 15.14 -13.13 -14.92
C ALA A 335 14.73 -14.60 -14.67
N ARG A 336 14.01 -14.87 -13.57
CA ARG A 336 13.43 -16.18 -13.28
C ARG A 336 12.38 -16.58 -14.31
N ALA A 337 11.43 -15.70 -14.59
CA ALA A 337 10.40 -15.94 -15.62
C ALA A 337 11.05 -16.22 -16.99
N ALA A 338 12.10 -15.48 -17.36
CA ALA A 338 12.84 -15.69 -18.59
C ALA A 338 13.52 -17.08 -18.64
N ALA A 339 14.06 -17.57 -17.52
CA ALA A 339 14.63 -18.91 -17.42
C ALA A 339 13.60 -20.04 -17.62
N ASP A 340 12.32 -19.74 -17.35
CA ASP A 340 11.19 -20.63 -17.59
C ASP A 340 10.53 -20.41 -18.98
N GLY A 341 11.16 -19.57 -19.84
CA GLY A 341 10.71 -19.32 -21.22
C GLY A 341 9.74 -18.16 -21.39
N TRP A 342 9.40 -17.42 -20.32
CA TRP A 342 8.49 -16.28 -20.37
C TRP A 342 9.23 -14.98 -20.64
N ARG A 343 8.78 -14.22 -21.62
CA ARG A 343 9.31 -12.86 -21.92
C ARG A 343 8.38 -11.82 -21.36
N LEU A 344 8.66 -11.38 -20.13
CA LEU A 344 7.89 -10.38 -19.41
C LEU A 344 8.75 -9.13 -19.17
N GLU A 345 8.11 -7.98 -19.16
CA GLU A 345 8.72 -6.73 -18.74
C GLU A 345 8.31 -6.44 -17.29
N GLY A 346 9.26 -6.15 -16.42
CA GLY A 346 9.03 -5.90 -15.01
C GLY A 346 8.77 -4.42 -14.69
N THR A 347 8.85 -4.15 -13.40
CA THR A 347 8.71 -2.82 -12.80
C THR A 347 9.81 -2.64 -11.75
N ALA A 348 10.09 -1.41 -11.32
CA ALA A 348 10.98 -1.13 -10.21
C ALA A 348 10.19 -1.29 -8.89
N ASN A 349 9.95 -2.52 -8.46
CA ASN A 349 9.04 -2.85 -7.35
C ASN A 349 9.64 -3.76 -6.28
N ALA A 350 10.95 -3.97 -6.28
CA ALA A 350 11.64 -4.69 -5.22
C ALA A 350 11.68 -3.85 -3.94
N ARG A 351 10.95 -4.26 -2.90
CA ARG A 351 10.84 -3.49 -1.66
C ARG A 351 10.98 -4.36 -0.44
N ALA A 352 11.57 -3.81 0.61
CA ALA A 352 11.80 -4.46 1.89
C ALA A 352 11.12 -3.72 3.04
N SER A 353 10.68 -4.44 4.07
CA SER A 353 10.05 -3.84 5.25
C SER A 353 11.01 -3.05 6.15
N GLY A 354 12.31 -3.17 5.94
CA GLY A 354 13.35 -2.47 6.72
C GLY A 354 14.75 -2.89 6.28
N TRP A 355 15.76 -2.36 6.97
CA TRP A 355 17.16 -2.65 6.66
C TRP A 355 17.54 -4.13 6.82
N HIS A 356 16.83 -4.88 7.66
CA HIS A 356 17.13 -6.26 8.02
C HIS A 356 16.45 -7.33 7.16
N ARG A 357 15.70 -6.92 6.12
CA ARG A 357 15.00 -7.81 5.19
C ARG A 357 15.50 -7.63 3.75
N PRO A 358 15.61 -8.73 2.98
CA PRO A 358 15.85 -8.63 1.55
C PRO A 358 14.61 -8.05 0.84
N PRO A 359 14.82 -7.29 -0.24
CA PRO A 359 13.72 -6.88 -1.10
C PRO A 359 13.03 -8.10 -1.77
N ILE A 360 11.72 -7.98 -1.95
CA ILE A 360 10.88 -8.92 -2.69
C ILE A 360 9.90 -8.12 -3.57
N ASP A 361 9.22 -8.77 -4.51
CA ASP A 361 8.22 -8.09 -5.34
C ASP A 361 7.07 -7.56 -4.49
N ARG A 362 6.80 -6.25 -4.56
CA ARG A 362 5.77 -5.58 -3.78
C ARG A 362 5.07 -4.53 -4.63
N MET A 363 3.86 -4.17 -4.20
CA MET A 363 3.21 -2.96 -4.71
C MET A 363 3.98 -1.71 -4.28
N ALA A 364 3.93 -0.66 -5.11
CA ALA A 364 4.20 0.72 -4.74
C ALA A 364 2.89 1.51 -4.85
N ASN A 365 2.81 2.53 -5.71
CA ASN A 365 1.55 3.16 -6.06
C ASN A 365 0.93 2.42 -7.24
N ILE A 366 -0.26 1.87 -7.03
CA ILE A 366 -1.07 1.24 -8.08
C ILE A 366 -2.37 1.99 -8.17
N ASN A 367 -2.60 2.64 -9.30
CA ASN A 367 -3.61 3.66 -9.45
C ASN A 367 -4.61 3.29 -10.54
N ILE A 368 -5.91 3.50 -10.28
CA ILE A 368 -6.91 3.56 -11.34
C ILE A 368 -6.80 4.94 -11.98
N GLU A 369 -6.53 4.96 -13.28
CA GLU A 369 -6.51 6.21 -14.03
C GLU A 369 -7.91 6.82 -14.09
N PRO A 370 -8.05 8.15 -14.00
CA PRO A 370 -9.35 8.78 -13.99
C PRO A 370 -10.07 8.63 -15.33
N GLY A 371 -11.39 8.45 -15.26
CA GLY A 371 -12.30 8.55 -16.38
C GLY A 371 -12.88 9.96 -16.53
N ASP A 372 -14.11 10.03 -16.97
CA ASP A 372 -14.83 11.29 -17.26
C ASP A 372 -16.14 11.47 -16.49
N ALA A 373 -16.60 10.43 -15.77
CA ALA A 373 -17.87 10.47 -15.07
C ALA A 373 -17.77 11.28 -13.76
N ARG A 374 -18.83 12.02 -13.41
CA ARG A 374 -18.95 12.66 -12.11
C ARG A 374 -19.77 11.80 -11.16
N LEU A 375 -19.47 11.86 -9.88
CA LEU A 375 -20.21 11.13 -8.84
C LEU A 375 -21.72 11.36 -8.94
N ALA A 376 -22.12 12.60 -9.11
CA ALA A 376 -23.56 12.96 -9.23
C ALA A 376 -24.23 12.33 -10.46
N ASP A 377 -23.51 12.16 -11.56
CA ASP A 377 -24.03 11.53 -12.77
C ASP A 377 -24.10 10.00 -12.62
N MET A 378 -23.13 9.39 -11.96
CA MET A 378 -23.17 7.96 -11.60
C MET A 378 -24.38 7.64 -10.72
N ILE A 379 -24.63 8.47 -9.69
CA ILE A 379 -25.81 8.31 -8.81
C ILE A 379 -27.08 8.44 -9.65
N ARG A 380 -27.21 9.52 -10.44
CA ARG A 380 -28.40 9.79 -11.26
C ARG A 380 -28.68 8.68 -12.29
N ALA A 381 -27.65 8.03 -12.82
CA ALA A 381 -27.76 6.94 -13.79
C ALA A 381 -28.07 5.58 -13.14
N THR A 382 -28.10 5.50 -11.81
CA THR A 382 -28.29 4.25 -11.07
C THR A 382 -29.73 4.13 -10.59
N GLU A 383 -30.52 3.24 -11.22
CA GLU A 383 -31.89 2.96 -10.81
C GLU A 383 -31.96 2.30 -9.43
N ARG A 384 -31.10 1.29 -9.19
CA ARG A 384 -31.05 0.53 -7.94
C ARG A 384 -29.61 0.14 -7.58
N GLY A 385 -29.08 0.75 -6.53
CA GLY A 385 -27.69 0.58 -6.17
C GLY A 385 -27.39 0.72 -4.68
N VAL A 386 -26.11 0.53 -4.32
CA VAL A 386 -25.57 0.86 -3.00
C VAL A 386 -24.25 1.59 -3.19
N LEU A 387 -24.13 2.75 -2.57
CA LEU A 387 -22.86 3.43 -2.36
C LEU A 387 -22.20 2.87 -1.11
N MET A 388 -20.93 2.44 -1.20
CA MET A 388 -20.19 1.90 -0.06
C MET A 388 -18.87 2.64 0.16
N ARG A 389 -18.53 2.86 1.44
CA ARG A 389 -17.33 3.58 1.87
C ARG A 389 -16.64 2.86 3.03
N THR A 390 -15.34 3.00 3.08
CA THR A 390 -14.49 2.70 4.23
C THR A 390 -14.49 1.21 4.60
N ASN A 391 -13.37 0.56 4.38
CA ASN A 391 -13.22 -0.87 4.65
C ASN A 391 -13.30 -1.19 6.14
N VAL A 392 -14.00 -2.29 6.49
CA VAL A 392 -14.05 -2.86 7.84
C VAL A 392 -13.56 -4.31 7.89
N SER A 393 -13.68 -5.04 6.81
CA SER A 393 -13.23 -6.44 6.76
C SER A 393 -12.98 -6.89 5.33
N TRP A 394 -12.14 -7.91 5.18
CA TRP A 394 -11.90 -8.53 3.88
C TRP A 394 -11.56 -10.01 4.03
N SER A 395 -11.91 -10.76 3.02
CA SER A 395 -11.50 -12.14 2.81
C SER A 395 -11.27 -12.36 1.32
N ILE A 396 -10.21 -13.03 0.97
CA ILE A 396 -9.88 -13.39 -0.39
C ILE A 396 -9.23 -14.78 -0.41
N ASP A 397 -9.50 -15.57 -1.44
CA ASP A 397 -8.95 -16.92 -1.55
C ASP A 397 -7.43 -16.91 -1.87
N ASP A 398 -6.78 -18.07 -1.73
CA ASP A 398 -5.36 -18.24 -1.94
C ASP A 398 -4.91 -17.88 -3.36
N SER A 399 -5.81 -17.97 -4.35
CA SER A 399 -5.55 -17.60 -5.73
C SER A 399 -5.76 -16.11 -6.01
N ARG A 400 -6.22 -15.33 -5.02
CA ARG A 400 -6.57 -13.91 -5.16
C ARG A 400 -7.71 -13.63 -6.15
N ASN A 401 -8.59 -14.59 -6.32
CA ASN A 401 -9.66 -14.54 -7.30
C ASN A 401 -11.06 -14.37 -6.69
N LYS A 402 -11.40 -15.10 -5.61
CA LYS A 402 -12.70 -15.00 -4.95
C LYS A 402 -12.57 -14.13 -3.70
N PHE A 403 -13.36 -13.08 -3.62
CA PHE A 403 -13.29 -12.13 -2.52
C PHE A 403 -14.66 -11.81 -1.91
N GLN A 404 -14.62 -11.38 -0.65
CA GLN A 404 -15.72 -10.79 0.09
C GLN A 404 -15.19 -9.65 0.95
N PHE A 405 -15.73 -8.45 0.75
CA PHE A 405 -15.31 -7.24 1.45
C PHE A 405 -16.46 -6.59 2.17
N GLY A 406 -16.23 -6.13 3.39
CA GLY A 406 -17.16 -5.38 4.20
C GLY A 406 -16.77 -3.93 4.32
N CYS A 407 -17.76 -3.05 4.38
CA CYS A 407 -17.60 -1.63 4.57
C CYS A 407 -18.25 -1.16 5.86
N GLU A 408 -17.73 -0.08 6.43
CA GLU A 408 -18.30 0.54 7.62
C GLU A 408 -19.64 1.22 7.34
N TRP A 409 -19.80 1.78 6.13
CA TRP A 409 -20.93 2.64 5.81
C TRP A 409 -21.45 2.40 4.39
N GLY A 410 -22.79 2.31 4.25
CA GLY A 410 -23.46 2.22 2.97
C GLY A 410 -24.64 3.18 2.88
N GLN A 411 -25.04 3.51 1.65
CA GLN A 411 -26.24 4.27 1.38
C GLN A 411 -26.92 3.74 0.11
N LEU A 412 -28.20 3.48 0.19
CA LEU A 412 -28.98 2.99 -0.95
C LEU A 412 -29.04 4.09 -2.02
N ILE A 413 -29.09 3.65 -3.27
CA ILE A 413 -29.41 4.50 -4.43
C ILE A 413 -30.68 3.91 -5.01
N GLU A 414 -31.74 4.70 -5.10
CA GLU A 414 -33.03 4.33 -5.67
C GLU A 414 -33.46 5.44 -6.64
N ASP A 415 -33.80 5.07 -7.87
CA ASP A 415 -34.28 5.97 -8.93
C ASP A 415 -33.36 7.20 -9.17
N GLY A 416 -32.05 7.01 -9.06
CA GLY A 416 -31.06 8.09 -9.26
C GLY A 416 -30.83 9.02 -8.08
N GLU A 417 -31.36 8.72 -6.90
CA GLU A 417 -31.22 9.52 -5.68
C GLU A 417 -30.62 8.70 -4.53
N LEU A 418 -29.90 9.40 -3.63
CA LEU A 418 -29.39 8.80 -2.40
C LEU A 418 -30.55 8.62 -1.40
N GLY A 419 -30.81 7.38 -1.02
CA GLY A 419 -31.83 6.97 -0.08
C GLY A 419 -31.31 6.76 1.34
N ALA A 420 -31.83 5.74 2.02
CA ALA A 420 -31.50 5.40 3.39
C ALA A 420 -30.05 4.95 3.56
N VAL A 421 -29.43 5.39 4.66
CA VAL A 421 -28.17 4.83 5.15
C VAL A 421 -28.40 3.41 5.64
N VAL A 422 -27.45 2.51 5.34
CA VAL A 422 -27.48 1.10 5.77
C VAL A 422 -26.18 0.76 6.49
N ARG A 423 -26.29 -0.12 7.49
CA ARG A 423 -25.17 -0.64 8.25
C ARG A 423 -24.69 -1.99 7.71
N ASN A 424 -23.48 -2.39 8.09
CA ASN A 424 -22.84 -3.66 7.77
C ASN A 424 -22.87 -4.01 6.27
N PRO A 425 -22.67 -3.03 5.37
CA PRO A 425 -22.71 -3.32 3.95
C PRO A 425 -21.48 -4.12 3.53
N GLY A 426 -21.69 -5.12 2.70
CA GLY A 426 -20.63 -5.92 2.10
C GLY A 426 -20.95 -6.28 0.66
N TYR A 427 -19.94 -6.69 -0.06
CA TYR A 427 -20.05 -7.20 -1.42
C TYR A 427 -19.04 -8.30 -1.68
N ARG A 428 -19.33 -9.15 -2.65
CA ARG A 428 -18.48 -10.27 -3.02
C ARG A 428 -18.45 -10.48 -4.53
N GLY A 429 -17.39 -11.11 -4.98
CA GLY A 429 -17.21 -11.34 -6.40
C GLY A 429 -16.04 -12.25 -6.73
N ILE A 430 -15.82 -12.41 -8.02
CA ILE A 430 -14.67 -13.09 -8.60
C ILE A 430 -13.86 -12.04 -9.35
N SER A 431 -12.60 -11.82 -9.00
CA SER A 431 -11.73 -10.78 -9.57
C SER A 431 -11.74 -10.80 -11.11
N ALA A 432 -11.66 -12.00 -11.69
CA ALA A 432 -11.66 -12.20 -13.12
C ALA A 432 -12.96 -11.74 -13.84
N THR A 433 -14.06 -11.57 -13.12
CA THR A 433 -15.35 -11.12 -13.67
C THR A 433 -15.82 -9.77 -13.11
N PHE A 434 -15.47 -9.46 -11.87
CA PHE A 434 -15.84 -8.22 -11.19
C PHE A 434 -15.39 -6.99 -11.97
N TRP A 435 -14.11 -6.93 -12.35
CA TRP A 435 -13.57 -5.79 -13.10
C TRP A 435 -14.18 -5.62 -14.50
N ARG A 436 -14.77 -6.67 -15.06
CA ARG A 436 -15.50 -6.59 -16.32
C ARG A 436 -16.87 -5.93 -16.21
N SER A 437 -17.42 -5.84 -14.98
CA SER A 437 -18.67 -5.14 -14.69
C SER A 437 -18.49 -3.64 -14.39
N LEU A 438 -17.24 -3.13 -14.45
CA LEU A 438 -16.96 -1.71 -14.30
C LEU A 438 -17.65 -0.90 -15.40
N ALA A 439 -18.59 -0.04 -15.00
CA ALA A 439 -19.51 0.68 -15.89
C ALA A 439 -19.19 2.18 -16.00
N ALA A 440 -18.59 2.77 -14.95
CA ALA A 440 -18.11 4.15 -14.98
C ALA A 440 -16.92 4.34 -14.04
N VAL A 441 -16.04 5.26 -14.43
CA VAL A 441 -14.85 5.67 -13.68
C VAL A 441 -14.89 7.18 -13.49
N GLY A 442 -14.71 7.63 -12.27
CA GLY A 442 -14.80 9.03 -11.87
C GLY A 442 -13.74 9.90 -12.53
N CYS A 443 -14.04 11.19 -12.66
CA CYS A 443 -13.12 12.16 -13.25
C CYS A 443 -11.95 12.50 -12.33
N ALA A 444 -10.91 13.14 -12.90
CA ALA A 444 -9.68 13.51 -12.19
C ALA A 444 -9.92 14.44 -10.99
N ASP A 445 -10.92 15.33 -11.06
CA ASP A 445 -11.24 16.27 -9.97
C ASP A 445 -11.77 15.55 -8.70
N GLU A 446 -12.30 14.34 -8.85
CA GLU A 446 -12.85 13.51 -7.76
C GLU A 446 -11.91 12.37 -7.36
N MET A 447 -10.72 12.31 -7.94
CA MET A 447 -9.69 11.35 -7.59
C MET A 447 -9.06 11.65 -6.23
N ARG A 448 -8.77 10.61 -5.46
CA ARG A 448 -8.07 10.76 -4.17
C ARG A 448 -6.82 9.90 -4.14
N ARG A 449 -5.74 10.47 -3.58
CA ARG A 449 -4.54 9.72 -3.21
C ARG A 449 -4.78 9.06 -1.86
N LEU A 450 -4.42 7.81 -1.76
CA LEU A 450 -4.69 6.94 -0.63
C LEU A 450 -3.45 6.08 -0.37
N GLY A 451 -3.32 5.53 0.83
CA GLY A 451 -2.21 4.65 1.13
C GLY A 451 -2.38 3.98 2.49
N THR A 452 -1.80 2.80 2.64
CA THR A 452 -1.81 2.04 3.89
C THR A 452 -0.40 1.61 4.29
N PRO A 453 -0.06 1.63 5.60
CA PRO A 453 1.20 1.12 6.09
C PRO A 453 1.20 -0.42 6.28
N TYR A 454 0.10 -1.12 6.02
CA TYR A 454 -0.13 -2.50 6.46
C TYR A 454 -0.21 -3.53 5.33
N CYS A 455 0.60 -3.41 4.28
CA CYS A 455 0.67 -4.46 3.26
C CYS A 455 1.64 -5.57 3.67
N GLY A 456 1.11 -6.74 4.04
CA GLY A 456 1.90 -7.90 4.49
C GLY A 456 2.16 -8.90 3.36
N LYS A 457 3.38 -9.48 3.31
CA LYS A 457 3.78 -10.56 2.41
C LYS A 457 5.06 -11.23 2.90
N GLY A 458 5.33 -12.43 2.41
CA GLY A 458 6.59 -13.13 2.63
C GLY A 458 6.64 -13.98 3.90
N GLU A 459 7.55 -14.95 3.90
CA GLU A 459 7.87 -15.80 5.05
C GLU A 459 9.40 -15.82 5.22
N PRO A 460 9.93 -15.19 6.27
CA PRO A 460 9.24 -14.44 7.34
C PRO A 460 8.54 -13.17 6.83
N GLY A 461 7.41 -12.81 7.49
CA GLY A 461 6.55 -11.71 7.08
C GLY A 461 7.26 -10.36 6.94
N GLN A 462 6.91 -9.63 5.90
CA GLN A 462 7.35 -8.27 5.62
C GLN A 462 6.12 -7.37 5.43
N VAL A 463 6.09 -6.24 6.13
CA VAL A 463 5.04 -5.23 5.99
C VAL A 463 5.63 -3.99 5.33
N VAL A 464 5.05 -3.51 4.26
CA VAL A 464 5.48 -2.30 3.55
C VAL A 464 4.32 -1.31 3.37
N ARG A 465 4.68 -0.04 3.16
CA ARG A 465 3.75 1.03 2.79
C ARG A 465 3.39 0.89 1.32
N VAL A 466 2.11 1.03 0.97
CA VAL A 466 1.63 1.01 -0.41
C VAL A 466 0.68 2.17 -0.66
N GLY A 467 0.66 2.69 -1.89
CA GLY A 467 -0.19 3.78 -2.34
C GLY A 467 -1.20 3.31 -3.39
N HIS A 468 -2.37 3.92 -3.37
CA HIS A 468 -3.41 3.69 -4.36
C HIS A 468 -4.20 4.98 -4.58
N ALA A 469 -4.08 5.56 -5.76
CA ALA A 469 -4.98 6.63 -6.13
C ALA A 469 -6.17 6.06 -6.91
N ALA A 470 -7.35 6.52 -6.55
CA ALA A 470 -8.58 6.06 -7.20
C ALA A 470 -9.64 7.15 -7.23
N PRO A 471 -10.45 7.21 -8.28
CA PRO A 471 -11.72 7.92 -8.33
C PRO A 471 -12.86 7.04 -7.81
N TRP A 472 -14.10 7.57 -7.80
CA TRP A 472 -15.31 6.77 -7.64
C TRP A 472 -15.46 5.79 -8.80
N CYS A 473 -15.93 4.56 -8.52
CA CYS A 473 -16.12 3.54 -9.54
C CYS A 473 -17.50 2.89 -9.39
N LEU A 474 -18.25 2.82 -10.50
CA LEU A 474 -19.55 2.17 -10.58
C LEU A 474 -19.42 0.80 -11.24
N PHE A 475 -19.95 -0.20 -10.58
CA PHE A 475 -20.03 -1.58 -11.08
C PHE A 475 -21.48 -2.03 -11.20
N HIS A 476 -21.81 -2.78 -12.25
CA HIS A 476 -23.13 -3.34 -12.42
C HIS A 476 -23.22 -4.78 -11.89
N ASP A 477 -24.42 -5.17 -11.47
CA ASP A 477 -24.78 -6.55 -11.18
C ASP A 477 -23.85 -7.23 -10.15
N VAL A 478 -23.59 -6.55 -9.04
CA VAL A 478 -22.75 -7.05 -7.95
C VAL A 478 -23.60 -7.69 -6.86
N ASP A 479 -23.13 -8.80 -6.31
CA ASP A 479 -23.74 -9.47 -5.16
C ASP A 479 -23.38 -8.68 -3.89
N VAL A 480 -24.32 -7.90 -3.37
CA VAL A 480 -24.22 -7.13 -2.13
C VAL A 480 -24.97 -7.84 -1.01
N PHE A 481 -24.54 -7.64 0.24
CA PHE A 481 -25.14 -8.25 1.41
C PHE A 481 -25.00 -7.38 2.65
N GLY A 482 -25.88 -7.61 3.63
CA GLY A 482 -25.71 -7.13 4.99
C GLY A 482 -25.12 -8.25 5.85
N ALA A 483 -23.96 -7.99 6.49
CA ALA A 483 -23.41 -8.95 7.44
C ALA A 483 -24.34 -9.06 8.64
N ASP A 484 -24.58 -10.28 9.12
CA ASP A 484 -25.25 -10.50 10.41
C ASP A 484 -24.31 -10.00 11.53
N ALA A 485 -24.87 -9.25 12.49
CA ALA A 485 -24.14 -8.62 13.58
C ALA A 485 -23.71 -9.65 14.64
#